data_c29db86f11a64a2906f81f0f2bca9f88
#
_entry.id   c29db86f11a64a2906f81f0f2bca9f88
#
_cell.length_a   1.000
_cell.length_b   1.000
_cell.length_c   1.000
_cell.angle_alpha   90.00
_cell.angle_beta   90.00
_cell.angle_gamma   90.00
#
_symmetry.space_group_name_H-M   'P 1'
#
loop_
_entity.id
_entity.type
_entity.pdbx_description
1 polymer ?
#
loop_
_entity_poly.entity_id
_entity_poly.type
_entity_poly.pdbx_seq_one_letter_code
_entity_poly.pdbx_strand_id
1 'polypeptide(L)'
;RHAWSPLIRTSGLLLDLRHLDAVRLYEEGGRVLVSVGGGCRISRLLAYLNDRGLTLPSVGLITEQTVAGAISTATHGSGRHSLSHYVQRVRLVHFDGGGGEVVVRWIDSGEELRAVRCSLGAMGVITEVVFAVVPQYRVQEQLVPAGTLPEVLRMESETPLQQFFLVPHLWRFYVQRRAETAEPGGRLTDQLYRLYWFLMMDIGLHLVVLLMAVFLRSRVLVRLFFSTLMPWTVVTSWRPIDRSDRQLVMEHELFRHVEEELFVRRSDLPSAMALVEDLLRVADDRTWRLSEASSEQLRRVGLLGDVSEIEGCWSHHYPICVRRVRVDDALISMSSGGSEDWYSISLINYQRESAEFWRFAGFVGAALMRIYGARPHWGKWFPEGELRLEHYPELGRFCELVRHCDPAGVFRRGFVGQLPGMSE
;
A
#
# COMPACT_ATOMS: atom_id res chain seq x y z
N ARG A 1 0.72 -2.86 -14.64
CA ARG A 1 2.18 -2.64 -14.47
C ARG A 1 2.54 -1.95 -13.15
N HIS A 2 1.64 -2.00 -12.17
CA HIS A 2 1.84 -1.42 -10.84
C HIS A 2 2.04 -2.51 -9.77
N ALA A 3 2.33 -3.76 -10.17
CA ALA A 3 2.75 -4.82 -9.27
C ALA A 3 4.26 -5.06 -9.44
N TRP A 4 4.98 -5.05 -8.32
CA TRP A 4 6.41 -5.41 -8.26
C TRP A 4 6.63 -6.82 -7.74
N SER A 5 5.58 -7.42 -7.16
CA SER A 5 5.58 -8.84 -6.81
C SER A 5 5.51 -9.73 -8.05
N PRO A 6 5.87 -11.01 -7.96
CA PRO A 6 5.81 -11.95 -9.08
C PRO A 6 4.38 -12.37 -9.49
N LEU A 7 3.33 -11.83 -8.87
CA LEU A 7 1.92 -12.15 -9.16
C LEU A 7 1.55 -12.13 -10.64
N ILE A 8 2.13 -11.19 -11.41
CA ILE A 8 1.83 -11.02 -12.83
C ILE A 8 2.76 -11.83 -13.76
N ARG A 9 3.73 -12.55 -13.20
CA ARG A 9 4.64 -13.38 -14.00
C ARG A 9 3.94 -14.64 -14.45
N THR A 10 3.90 -14.88 -15.73
CA THR A 10 3.35 -16.10 -16.32
C THR A 10 4.14 -16.51 -17.56
N SER A 11 4.27 -17.83 -17.76
CA SER A 11 4.73 -18.41 -19.03
C SER A 11 3.55 -18.80 -19.95
N GLY A 12 2.32 -18.62 -19.48
CA GLY A 12 1.08 -18.91 -20.20
C GLY A 12 0.45 -17.66 -20.83
N LEU A 13 -0.88 -17.57 -20.77
CA LEU A 13 -1.65 -16.46 -21.33
C LEU A 13 -1.80 -15.34 -20.32
N LEU A 14 -1.62 -14.09 -20.78
CA LEU A 14 -1.97 -12.88 -20.05
C LEU A 14 -3.23 -12.29 -20.69
N LEU A 15 -4.31 -12.21 -19.93
CA LEU A 15 -5.56 -11.60 -20.39
C LEU A 15 -5.53 -10.08 -20.12
N ASP A 16 -5.73 -9.31 -21.19
CA ASP A 16 -5.85 -7.86 -21.10
C ASP A 16 -7.32 -7.45 -21.05
N LEU A 17 -7.76 -6.94 -19.92
CA LEU A 17 -9.16 -6.56 -19.67
C LEU A 17 -9.49 -5.12 -20.07
N ARG A 18 -8.59 -4.38 -20.75
CA ARG A 18 -8.73 -2.93 -21.01
C ARG A 18 -10.05 -2.51 -21.68
N HIS A 19 -10.70 -3.41 -22.40
CA HIS A 19 -11.97 -3.15 -23.08
C HIS A 19 -13.20 -3.48 -22.20
N LEU A 20 -13.01 -4.08 -21.03
CA LEU A 20 -14.05 -4.23 -20.01
C LEU A 20 -14.01 -3.01 -19.08
N ASP A 21 -14.40 -1.84 -19.58
CA ASP A 21 -14.20 -0.56 -18.90
C ASP A 21 -15.48 0.27 -18.73
N ALA A 22 -16.63 -0.33 -19.01
CA ALA A 22 -17.94 0.31 -18.83
C ALA A 22 -18.18 0.71 -17.38
N VAL A 23 -18.81 1.87 -17.15
CA VAL A 23 -19.18 2.36 -15.83
C VAL A 23 -20.67 2.73 -15.85
N ARG A 24 -21.43 2.23 -14.87
CA ARG A 24 -22.86 2.49 -14.74
C ARG A 24 -23.26 2.74 -13.29
N LEU A 25 -23.93 3.86 -13.04
CA LEU A 25 -24.58 4.12 -11.74
C LEU A 25 -26.01 3.61 -11.75
N TYR A 26 -26.46 3.14 -10.60
CA TYR A 26 -27.84 2.75 -10.34
C TYR A 26 -28.17 2.81 -8.85
N GLU A 27 -29.45 2.80 -8.53
CA GLU A 27 -29.91 2.77 -7.14
C GLU A 27 -30.47 1.39 -6.81
N GLU A 28 -30.15 0.90 -5.65
CA GLU A 28 -30.66 -0.38 -5.12
C GLU A 28 -30.73 -0.32 -3.59
N GLY A 29 -31.91 -0.63 -3.05
CA GLY A 29 -32.13 -0.63 -1.60
C GLY A 29 -31.88 0.74 -0.95
N GLY A 30 -32.15 1.85 -1.65
CA GLY A 30 -31.90 3.21 -1.14
C GLY A 30 -30.43 3.62 -1.11
N ARG A 31 -29.54 2.86 -1.73
CA ARG A 31 -28.11 3.16 -1.85
C ARG A 31 -27.73 3.38 -3.31
N VAL A 32 -26.84 4.33 -3.55
CA VAL A 32 -26.23 4.52 -4.87
C VAL A 32 -25.07 3.56 -5.02
N LEU A 33 -25.11 2.78 -6.08
CA LEU A 33 -24.09 1.79 -6.44
C LEU A 33 -23.49 2.13 -7.80
N VAL A 34 -22.20 1.79 -7.98
CA VAL A 34 -21.56 1.82 -9.30
C VAL A 34 -21.15 0.42 -9.71
N SER A 35 -21.60 0.00 -10.89
CA SER A 35 -21.07 -1.17 -11.58
C SER A 35 -19.98 -0.72 -12.54
N VAL A 36 -18.83 -1.37 -12.51
CA VAL A 36 -17.66 -0.99 -13.29
C VAL A 36 -16.94 -2.22 -13.83
N GLY A 37 -16.54 -2.16 -15.08
CA GLY A 37 -15.76 -3.21 -15.72
C GLY A 37 -14.38 -3.40 -15.07
N GLY A 38 -13.94 -4.65 -14.94
CA GLY A 38 -12.69 -5.01 -14.25
C GLY A 38 -11.44 -4.37 -14.85
N GLY A 39 -11.45 -4.05 -16.14
CA GLY A 39 -10.37 -3.38 -16.85
C GLY A 39 -10.40 -1.84 -16.78
N CYS A 40 -11.44 -1.24 -16.21
CA CYS A 40 -11.53 0.21 -16.03
C CYS A 40 -10.45 0.68 -15.06
N ARG A 41 -9.77 1.79 -15.39
CA ARG A 41 -8.81 2.41 -14.46
C ARG A 41 -9.53 3.15 -13.34
N ILE A 42 -8.94 3.16 -12.15
CA ILE A 42 -9.47 3.89 -10.99
C ILE A 42 -9.59 5.40 -11.32
N SER A 43 -8.62 5.98 -12.03
CA SER A 43 -8.68 7.39 -12.49
C SER A 43 -9.91 7.69 -13.32
N ARG A 44 -10.27 6.80 -14.27
CA ARG A 44 -11.49 6.96 -15.09
C ARG A 44 -12.77 6.79 -14.26
N LEU A 45 -12.80 5.83 -13.36
CA LEU A 45 -13.94 5.62 -12.45
C LEU A 45 -14.14 6.84 -11.55
N LEU A 46 -13.09 7.39 -10.95
CA LEU A 46 -13.15 8.59 -10.13
C LEU A 46 -13.65 9.80 -10.93
N ALA A 47 -13.13 10.03 -12.14
CA ALA A 47 -13.60 11.10 -13.00
C ALA A 47 -15.14 10.99 -13.26
N TYR A 48 -15.59 9.77 -13.64
CA TYR A 48 -17.02 9.51 -13.88
C TYR A 48 -17.90 9.79 -12.64
N LEU A 49 -17.44 9.37 -11.45
CA LEU A 49 -18.16 9.60 -10.19
C LEU A 49 -18.15 11.07 -9.78
N ASN A 50 -17.00 11.72 -9.88
CA ASN A 50 -16.81 13.12 -9.47
C ASN A 50 -17.64 14.10 -10.29
N ASP A 51 -17.82 13.84 -11.59
CA ASP A 51 -18.72 14.62 -12.46
C ASP A 51 -20.19 14.56 -12.01
N ARG A 52 -20.52 13.59 -11.13
CA ARG A 52 -21.85 13.35 -10.57
C ARG A 52 -21.95 13.65 -9.09
N GLY A 53 -20.97 14.32 -8.53
CA GLY A 53 -20.94 14.64 -7.10
C GLY A 53 -20.73 13.43 -6.17
N LEU A 54 -20.17 12.34 -6.70
CA LEU A 54 -19.91 11.08 -5.98
C LEU A 54 -18.42 10.75 -5.98
N THR A 55 -18.02 9.86 -5.09
CA THR A 55 -16.65 9.31 -5.05
C THR A 55 -16.63 7.90 -4.43
N LEU A 56 -15.47 7.25 -4.47
CA LEU A 56 -15.22 6.01 -3.74
C LEU A 56 -14.95 6.32 -2.26
N PRO A 57 -15.38 5.46 -1.32
CA PRO A 57 -15.13 5.65 0.11
C PRO A 57 -13.66 5.51 0.52
N SER A 58 -12.84 4.82 -0.27
CA SER A 58 -11.40 4.68 -0.09
C SER A 58 -10.70 4.69 -1.43
N VAL A 59 -9.56 5.34 -1.49
CA VAL A 59 -8.74 5.44 -2.72
C VAL A 59 -7.27 5.27 -2.36
N GLY A 60 -6.55 4.49 -3.14
CA GLY A 60 -5.09 4.42 -3.07
C GLY A 60 -4.44 5.66 -3.69
N LEU A 61 -3.17 5.87 -3.37
CA LEU A 61 -2.40 7.02 -3.88
C LEU A 61 -2.29 7.01 -5.41
N ILE A 62 -2.13 5.82 -6.03
CA ILE A 62 -1.99 5.62 -7.47
C ILE A 62 -3.33 5.19 -8.06
N THR A 63 -3.80 5.90 -9.09
CA THR A 63 -5.11 5.67 -9.72
C THR A 63 -5.05 5.06 -11.12
N GLU A 64 -3.86 4.80 -11.64
CA GLU A 64 -3.64 4.17 -12.94
C GLU A 64 -3.86 2.64 -12.95
N GLN A 65 -4.06 2.05 -11.78
CA GLN A 65 -4.42 0.64 -11.62
C GLN A 65 -5.81 0.38 -12.20
N THR A 66 -6.03 -0.83 -12.75
CA THR A 66 -7.37 -1.30 -13.09
C THR A 66 -8.14 -1.69 -11.83
N VAL A 67 -9.48 -1.61 -11.88
CA VAL A 67 -10.36 -1.97 -10.75
C VAL A 67 -10.09 -3.40 -10.29
N ALA A 68 -10.08 -4.38 -11.21
CA ALA A 68 -9.80 -5.77 -10.86
C ALA A 68 -8.43 -5.95 -10.20
N GLY A 69 -7.39 -5.28 -10.73
CA GLY A 69 -6.05 -5.34 -10.15
C GLY A 69 -5.96 -4.71 -8.77
N ALA A 70 -6.60 -3.56 -8.57
CA ALA A 70 -6.58 -2.83 -7.30
C ALA A 70 -7.27 -3.62 -6.18
N ILE A 71 -8.45 -4.21 -6.43
CA ILE A 71 -9.14 -5.00 -5.41
C ILE A 71 -8.40 -6.32 -5.14
N SER A 72 -7.87 -6.97 -6.16
CA SER A 72 -7.20 -8.28 -6.01
C SER A 72 -5.96 -8.25 -5.11
N THR A 73 -5.38 -7.09 -4.85
CA THR A 73 -4.23 -6.89 -3.97
C THR A 73 -4.52 -5.97 -2.79
N ALA A 74 -5.81 -5.72 -2.51
CA ALA A 74 -6.28 -4.89 -1.40
C ALA A 74 -5.63 -3.49 -1.36
N THR A 75 -5.57 -2.79 -2.51
CA THR A 75 -5.07 -1.41 -2.60
C THR A 75 -5.78 -0.51 -1.57
N HIS A 76 -5.02 0.34 -0.90
CA HIS A 76 -5.52 1.14 0.22
C HIS A 76 -4.96 2.58 0.21
N GLY A 77 -5.62 3.46 0.93
CA GLY A 77 -5.14 4.77 1.32
C GLY A 77 -4.69 4.81 2.78
N SER A 78 -5.01 5.89 3.50
CA SER A 78 -4.79 6.00 4.94
C SER A 78 -6.10 6.30 5.69
N GLY A 79 -6.27 5.71 6.87
CA GLY A 79 -7.40 5.94 7.77
C GLY A 79 -8.72 5.27 7.38
N ARG A 80 -8.73 4.53 6.28
CA ARG A 80 -9.89 3.79 5.76
C ARG A 80 -9.55 2.29 5.62
N HIS A 81 -10.59 1.49 5.36
CA HIS A 81 -10.39 0.11 4.90
C HIS A 81 -9.74 0.09 3.52
N SER A 82 -9.20 -1.03 3.11
CA SER A 82 -8.78 -1.25 1.73
C SER A 82 -9.95 -1.04 0.75
N LEU A 83 -9.66 -0.75 -0.52
CA LEU A 83 -10.70 -0.61 -1.55
C LEU A 83 -11.54 -1.88 -1.68
N SER A 84 -10.94 -3.03 -1.49
CA SER A 84 -11.57 -4.35 -1.54
C SER A 84 -12.74 -4.50 -0.56
N HIS A 85 -12.65 -3.90 0.62
CA HIS A 85 -13.69 -3.94 1.65
C HIS A 85 -15.03 -3.37 1.15
N TYR A 86 -14.99 -2.37 0.29
CA TYR A 86 -16.19 -1.65 -0.19
C TYR A 86 -16.86 -2.32 -1.41
N VAL A 87 -16.31 -3.42 -1.90
CA VAL A 87 -16.89 -4.21 -2.97
C VAL A 87 -18.16 -4.92 -2.47
N GLN A 88 -19.27 -4.71 -3.16
CA GLN A 88 -20.56 -5.30 -2.85
C GLN A 88 -20.80 -6.57 -3.65
N ARG A 89 -20.35 -6.62 -4.91
CA ARG A 89 -20.51 -7.77 -5.81
C ARG A 89 -19.36 -7.84 -6.79
N VAL A 90 -19.03 -9.05 -7.22
CA VAL A 90 -18.05 -9.32 -8.27
C VAL A 90 -18.66 -10.25 -9.30
N ARG A 91 -18.54 -9.92 -10.58
CA ARG A 91 -18.84 -10.84 -11.68
C ARG A 91 -17.57 -11.56 -12.07
N LEU A 92 -17.57 -12.86 -11.79
CA LEU A 92 -16.41 -13.72 -11.97
C LEU A 92 -16.63 -14.69 -13.13
N VAL A 93 -15.62 -14.87 -13.97
CA VAL A 93 -15.53 -15.93 -14.96
C VAL A 93 -14.52 -16.94 -14.44
N HIS A 94 -14.96 -18.15 -14.18
CA HIS A 94 -14.14 -19.22 -13.61
C HIS A 94 -14.54 -20.58 -14.20
N PHE A 95 -13.87 -21.63 -13.80
CA PHE A 95 -14.24 -23.00 -14.15
C PHE A 95 -15.18 -23.58 -13.08
N ASP A 96 -16.09 -24.43 -13.46
CA ASP A 96 -16.88 -25.17 -12.47
C ASP A 96 -16.04 -26.27 -11.80
N GLY A 97 -16.42 -26.62 -10.56
CA GLY A 97 -15.70 -27.63 -9.76
C GLY A 97 -15.85 -29.08 -10.29
N GLY A 98 -16.73 -29.33 -11.25
CA GLY A 98 -17.08 -30.68 -11.67
C GLY A 98 -16.59 -31.10 -13.06
N GLY A 99 -16.55 -30.20 -14.02
CA GLY A 99 -16.29 -30.55 -15.43
C GLY A 99 -15.33 -29.68 -16.18
N GLY A 100 -14.88 -28.58 -15.56
CA GLY A 100 -14.00 -27.59 -16.21
C GLY A 100 -14.75 -26.73 -17.23
N GLU A 101 -16.07 -26.65 -17.15
CA GLU A 101 -16.87 -25.74 -17.95
C GLU A 101 -16.66 -24.27 -17.48
N VAL A 102 -16.70 -23.32 -18.42
CA VAL A 102 -16.62 -21.94 -18.10
C VAL A 102 -17.93 -21.41 -17.57
N VAL A 103 -17.91 -20.91 -16.35
CA VAL A 103 -19.08 -20.35 -15.66
C VAL A 103 -18.89 -18.85 -15.46
N VAL A 104 -19.97 -18.10 -15.69
CA VAL A 104 -20.03 -16.66 -15.41
C VAL A 104 -21.11 -16.43 -14.35
N ARG A 105 -20.72 -15.93 -13.19
CA ARG A 105 -21.69 -15.69 -12.10
C ARG A 105 -21.37 -14.44 -11.30
N TRP A 106 -22.38 -13.92 -10.62
CA TRP A 106 -22.22 -12.91 -9.60
C TRP A 106 -21.94 -13.56 -8.25
N ILE A 107 -20.99 -12.99 -7.53
CA ILE A 107 -20.66 -13.29 -6.13
C ILE A 107 -21.00 -12.03 -5.34
N ASP A 108 -21.95 -12.11 -4.42
CA ASP A 108 -22.51 -10.97 -3.70
C ASP A 108 -22.55 -11.13 -2.18
N SER A 109 -22.18 -12.29 -1.67
CA SER A 109 -22.31 -12.58 -0.25
C SER A 109 -21.39 -13.72 0.21
N GLY A 110 -21.33 -13.91 1.52
CA GLY A 110 -20.68 -15.05 2.14
C GLY A 110 -19.16 -15.05 2.01
N GLU A 111 -18.57 -16.21 2.25
CA GLU A 111 -17.12 -16.41 2.23
C GLU A 111 -16.53 -16.24 0.84
N GLU A 112 -17.27 -16.57 -0.20
CA GLU A 112 -16.81 -16.38 -1.57
C GLU A 112 -16.60 -14.90 -1.90
N LEU A 113 -17.50 -14.00 -1.44
CA LEU A 113 -17.29 -12.57 -1.61
C LEU A 113 -16.08 -12.08 -0.81
N ARG A 114 -15.90 -12.57 0.40
CA ARG A 114 -14.71 -12.28 1.22
C ARG A 114 -13.42 -12.74 0.53
N ALA A 115 -13.44 -13.87 -0.15
CA ALA A 115 -12.31 -14.42 -0.90
C ALA A 115 -12.01 -13.62 -2.16
N VAL A 116 -13.04 -13.36 -3.01
CA VAL A 116 -12.84 -12.73 -4.32
C VAL A 116 -12.45 -11.24 -4.22
N ARG A 117 -12.78 -10.57 -3.12
CA ARG A 117 -12.39 -9.18 -2.84
C ARG A 117 -10.87 -8.97 -2.81
N CYS A 118 -10.09 -9.98 -2.39
CA CYS A 118 -8.63 -9.97 -2.42
C CYS A 118 -8.14 -11.34 -2.89
N SER A 119 -8.34 -11.66 -4.17
CA SER A 119 -8.15 -13.02 -4.70
C SER A 119 -6.81 -13.25 -5.39
N LEU A 120 -5.96 -12.25 -5.54
CA LEU A 120 -4.69 -12.34 -6.29
C LEU A 120 -4.89 -12.82 -7.74
N GLY A 121 -6.13 -12.80 -8.24
CA GLY A 121 -6.51 -13.38 -9.53
C GLY A 121 -6.64 -14.92 -9.54
N ALA A 122 -6.53 -15.58 -8.39
CA ALA A 122 -6.51 -17.03 -8.27
C ALA A 122 -7.88 -17.70 -8.48
N MET A 123 -8.97 -16.98 -8.27
CA MET A 123 -10.33 -17.53 -8.38
C MET A 123 -10.90 -17.44 -9.81
N GLY A 124 -10.25 -16.73 -10.71
CA GLY A 124 -10.77 -16.51 -12.07
C GLY A 124 -10.61 -15.07 -12.53
N VAL A 125 -11.29 -14.73 -13.62
CA VAL A 125 -11.24 -13.42 -14.26
C VAL A 125 -12.37 -12.52 -13.73
N ILE A 126 -12.02 -11.43 -13.08
CA ILE A 126 -12.97 -10.41 -12.61
C ILE A 126 -13.36 -9.53 -13.79
N THR A 127 -14.58 -9.67 -14.28
CA THR A 127 -15.08 -8.92 -15.43
C THR A 127 -15.82 -7.65 -15.03
N GLU A 128 -16.45 -7.64 -13.87
CA GLU A 128 -17.25 -6.50 -13.38
C GLU A 128 -17.24 -6.46 -11.85
N VAL A 129 -17.25 -5.27 -11.29
CA VAL A 129 -17.25 -5.04 -9.83
C VAL A 129 -18.32 -4.01 -9.49
N VAL A 130 -19.02 -4.21 -8.40
CA VAL A 130 -19.99 -3.25 -7.86
C VAL A 130 -19.46 -2.67 -6.55
N PHE A 131 -19.42 -1.34 -6.47
CA PHE A 131 -19.09 -0.61 -5.24
C PHE A 131 -20.28 0.18 -4.72
N ALA A 132 -20.39 0.30 -3.41
CA ALA A 132 -21.13 1.38 -2.80
C ALA A 132 -20.32 2.67 -2.93
N VAL A 133 -20.97 3.75 -3.37
CA VAL A 133 -20.34 5.07 -3.52
C VAL A 133 -20.86 6.03 -2.44
N VAL A 134 -20.08 7.08 -2.20
CA VAL A 134 -20.42 8.12 -1.22
C VAL A 134 -20.49 9.49 -1.92
N PRO A 135 -21.19 10.49 -1.34
CA PRO A 135 -21.10 11.85 -1.82
C PRO A 135 -19.65 12.33 -1.84
N GLN A 136 -19.30 13.14 -2.85
CA GLN A 136 -17.98 13.75 -2.93
C GLN A 136 -17.74 14.65 -1.72
N TYR A 137 -16.61 14.44 -1.05
CA TYR A 137 -16.21 15.18 0.14
C TYR A 137 -14.90 15.93 -0.08
N ARG A 138 -14.65 16.93 0.76
CA ARG A 138 -13.40 17.67 0.77
C ARG A 138 -12.53 17.23 1.93
N VAL A 139 -11.23 17.36 1.73
CA VAL A 139 -10.22 17.04 2.72
C VAL A 139 -9.36 18.28 2.96
N GLN A 140 -9.25 18.69 4.21
CA GLN A 140 -8.25 19.63 4.66
C GLN A 140 -6.98 18.87 4.99
N GLU A 141 -5.85 19.43 4.54
CA GLU A 141 -4.52 18.87 4.81
C GLU A 141 -3.64 19.88 5.53
N GLN A 142 -2.75 19.41 6.39
CA GLN A 142 -1.66 20.19 6.96
C GLN A 142 -0.48 19.27 7.22
N LEU A 143 0.71 19.68 6.80
CA LEU A 143 1.95 18.98 7.11
C LEU A 143 2.57 19.57 8.38
N VAL A 144 2.80 18.77 9.42
CA VAL A 144 3.38 19.21 10.69
C VAL A 144 4.51 18.28 11.13
N PRO A 145 5.60 18.82 11.73
CA PRO A 145 6.62 17.98 12.35
C PRO A 145 6.13 17.40 13.68
N ALA A 146 6.63 16.23 14.04
CA ALA A 146 6.46 15.61 15.35
C ALA A 146 7.78 14.96 15.80
N GLY A 147 8.06 15.05 17.09
CA GLY A 147 9.31 14.52 17.65
C GLY A 147 9.25 13.04 17.95
N THR A 148 8.07 12.52 18.26
CA THR A 148 7.88 11.13 18.72
C THR A 148 6.67 10.46 18.10
N LEU A 149 6.69 9.13 17.99
CA LEU A 149 5.57 8.35 17.49
C LEU A 149 4.29 8.49 18.36
N PRO A 150 4.34 8.50 19.70
CA PRO A 150 3.15 8.78 20.52
C PRO A 150 2.49 10.14 20.20
N GLU A 151 3.28 11.17 19.87
CA GLU A 151 2.75 12.46 19.42
C GLU A 151 1.99 12.33 18.09
N VAL A 152 2.56 11.59 17.13
CA VAL A 152 1.92 11.30 15.85
C VAL A 152 0.59 10.58 16.04
N LEU A 153 0.56 9.54 16.87
CA LEU A 153 -0.62 8.71 17.09
C LEU A 153 -1.75 9.46 17.82
N ARG A 154 -1.43 10.43 18.66
CA ARG A 154 -2.45 11.29 19.30
C ARG A 154 -3.22 12.15 18.28
N MET A 155 -2.57 12.56 17.19
CA MET A 155 -3.21 13.38 16.17
C MET A 155 -4.27 12.62 15.37
N GLU A 156 -4.22 11.29 15.34
CA GLU A 156 -5.15 10.47 14.54
C GLU A 156 -6.63 10.62 14.92
N SER A 157 -6.92 10.94 16.18
CA SER A 157 -8.30 11.16 16.65
C SER A 157 -8.94 12.38 15.97
N GLU A 158 -8.15 13.42 15.70
CA GLU A 158 -8.60 14.65 15.05
C GLU A 158 -8.47 14.58 13.52
N THR A 159 -7.49 13.83 13.02
CA THR A 159 -7.16 13.74 11.59
C THR A 159 -7.11 12.27 11.13
N PRO A 160 -8.28 11.61 11.03
CA PRO A 160 -8.37 10.16 10.83
C PRO A 160 -7.80 9.66 9.50
N LEU A 161 -7.65 10.53 8.50
CA LEU A 161 -7.08 10.21 7.19
C LEU A 161 -5.57 10.51 7.09
N GLN A 162 -4.93 10.81 8.22
CA GLN A 162 -3.51 11.15 8.23
C GLN A 162 -2.63 9.99 7.76
N GLN A 163 -1.51 10.34 7.17
CA GLN A 163 -0.34 9.48 7.01
C GLN A 163 0.87 10.21 7.60
N PHE A 164 1.93 9.48 7.91
CA PHE A 164 3.12 10.11 8.44
C PHE A 164 4.40 9.50 7.87
N PHE A 165 5.47 10.24 8.00
CA PHE A 165 6.76 9.90 7.44
C PHE A 165 7.84 9.97 8.52
N LEU A 166 8.58 8.87 8.71
CA LEU A 166 9.87 8.96 9.40
C LEU A 166 10.91 9.41 8.37
N VAL A 167 11.56 10.53 8.61
CA VAL A 167 12.60 11.07 7.71
C VAL A 167 13.97 10.57 8.14
N PRO A 168 14.61 9.69 7.35
CA PRO A 168 15.96 9.20 7.63
C PRO A 168 16.96 10.35 7.74
N HIS A 169 18.01 10.20 8.56
CA HIS A 169 19.06 11.16 8.85
C HIS A 169 18.62 12.40 9.65
N LEU A 170 17.33 12.78 9.60
CA LEU A 170 16.71 13.77 10.49
C LEU A 170 16.14 13.10 11.75
N TRP A 171 15.68 11.86 11.63
CA TRP A 171 15.08 11.02 12.68
C TRP A 171 13.92 11.72 13.39
N ARG A 172 13.08 12.36 12.61
CA ARG A 172 11.85 13.03 13.02
C ARG A 172 10.70 12.57 12.14
N PHE A 173 9.50 12.71 12.68
CA PHE A 173 8.29 12.46 11.93
C PHE A 173 7.77 13.75 11.30
N TYR A 174 7.21 13.62 10.09
CA TYR A 174 6.33 14.58 9.47
C TYR A 174 4.97 13.95 9.30
N VAL A 175 3.93 14.61 9.87
CA VAL A 175 2.56 14.11 9.84
C VAL A 175 1.78 14.91 8.81
N GLN A 176 1.31 14.26 7.78
CA GLN A 176 0.37 14.81 6.82
C GLN A 176 -1.03 14.61 7.39
N ARG A 177 -1.45 15.57 8.22
CA ARG A 177 -2.74 15.56 8.90
C ARG A 177 -3.83 15.79 7.88
N ARG A 178 -4.81 14.91 7.83
CA ARG A 178 -5.93 14.95 6.87
C ARG A 178 -7.23 14.64 7.56
N ALA A 179 -8.22 15.52 7.35
CA ALA A 179 -9.58 15.33 7.87
C ALA A 179 -10.60 15.79 6.83
N GLU A 180 -11.77 15.18 6.83
CA GLU A 180 -12.91 15.65 6.06
C GLU A 180 -13.37 17.01 6.58
N THR A 181 -13.82 17.88 5.67
CA THR A 181 -14.29 19.22 6.03
C THR A 181 -15.45 19.65 5.14
N ALA A 182 -16.36 20.42 5.72
CA ALA A 182 -17.42 21.12 5.00
C ALA A 182 -16.98 22.48 4.45
N GLU A 183 -15.80 22.96 4.82
CA GLU A 183 -15.29 24.25 4.37
C GLU A 183 -15.10 24.26 2.83
N PRO A 184 -15.37 25.38 2.18
CA PRO A 184 -15.16 25.52 0.75
C PRO A 184 -13.64 25.55 0.45
N GLY A 185 -13.23 24.75 -0.53
CA GLY A 185 -11.89 24.81 -1.13
C GLY A 185 -11.84 25.79 -2.31
N GLY A 186 -10.70 25.80 -3.01
CA GLY A 186 -10.51 26.61 -4.22
C GLY A 186 -9.95 28.00 -3.96
N ARG A 187 -9.47 28.27 -2.74
CA ARG A 187 -8.74 29.49 -2.38
C ARG A 187 -7.43 29.57 -3.19
N LEU A 188 -6.91 30.78 -3.36
CA LEU A 188 -5.61 30.98 -4.01
C LEU A 188 -4.50 30.17 -3.31
N THR A 189 -4.56 30.10 -1.98
CA THR A 189 -3.63 29.30 -1.16
C THR A 189 -3.67 27.80 -1.49
N ASP A 190 -4.85 27.25 -1.84
CA ASP A 190 -5.00 25.85 -2.19
C ASP A 190 -4.33 25.55 -3.55
N GLN A 191 -4.45 26.50 -4.50
CA GLN A 191 -3.79 26.42 -5.80
C GLN A 191 -2.28 26.57 -5.70
N LEU A 192 -1.82 27.52 -4.88
CA LEU A 192 -0.38 27.71 -4.61
C LEU A 192 0.24 26.52 -3.91
N TYR A 193 -0.50 25.88 -2.99
CA TYR A 193 -0.04 24.66 -2.34
C TYR A 193 0.13 23.51 -3.33
N ARG A 194 -0.79 23.31 -4.28
CA ARG A 194 -0.64 22.31 -5.33
C ARG A 194 0.56 22.58 -6.23
N LEU A 195 0.78 23.85 -6.62
CA LEU A 195 1.95 24.22 -7.38
C LEU A 195 3.24 23.98 -6.61
N TYR A 196 3.26 24.35 -5.32
CA TYR A 196 4.39 24.06 -4.42
C TYR A 196 4.65 22.54 -4.33
N TRP A 197 3.61 21.73 -4.11
CA TRP A 197 3.76 20.29 -4.02
C TRP A 197 4.35 19.70 -5.30
N PHE A 198 3.81 20.10 -6.44
CA PHE A 198 4.33 19.67 -7.75
C PHE A 198 5.79 20.08 -7.96
N LEU A 199 6.14 21.32 -7.69
CA LEU A 199 7.51 21.83 -7.92
C LEU A 199 8.51 21.28 -6.91
N MET A 200 8.14 21.16 -5.63
CA MET A 200 9.08 20.79 -4.56
C MET A 200 9.10 19.27 -4.30
N MET A 201 7.94 18.63 -4.28
CA MET A 201 7.84 17.20 -3.94
C MET A 201 7.93 16.31 -5.19
N ASP A 202 7.15 16.60 -6.24
CA ASP A 202 7.12 15.75 -7.42
C ASP A 202 8.35 15.97 -8.33
N ILE A 203 8.85 17.20 -8.46
CA ILE A 203 10.01 17.51 -9.32
C ILE A 203 11.28 17.70 -8.48
N GLY A 204 11.25 18.62 -7.52
CA GLY A 204 12.46 19.07 -6.81
C GLY A 204 13.11 17.96 -6.00
N LEU A 205 12.35 17.28 -5.15
CA LEU A 205 12.85 16.14 -4.37
C LEU A 205 13.38 15.05 -5.30
N HIS A 206 12.65 14.76 -6.38
CA HIS A 206 13.05 13.79 -7.38
C HIS A 206 14.41 14.13 -8.02
N LEU A 207 14.59 15.35 -8.49
CA LEU A 207 15.85 15.79 -9.10
C LEU A 207 17.01 15.78 -8.10
N VAL A 208 16.76 16.19 -6.87
CA VAL A 208 17.78 16.21 -5.81
C VAL A 208 18.21 14.79 -5.46
N VAL A 209 17.26 13.87 -5.27
CA VAL A 209 17.56 12.46 -5.00
C VAL A 209 18.30 11.83 -6.20
N LEU A 210 17.84 12.09 -7.43
CA LEU A 210 18.51 11.62 -8.64
C LEU A 210 19.97 12.08 -8.70
N LEU A 211 20.20 13.36 -8.46
CA LEU A 211 21.54 13.93 -8.45
C LEU A 211 22.42 13.29 -7.37
N MET A 212 21.97 13.24 -6.13
CA MET A 212 22.80 12.81 -4.99
C MET A 212 22.97 11.29 -4.92
N ALA A 213 21.87 10.53 -5.07
CA ALA A 213 21.87 9.10 -4.87
C ALA A 213 22.29 8.32 -6.14
N VAL A 214 21.92 8.81 -7.33
CA VAL A 214 22.16 8.09 -8.60
C VAL A 214 23.42 8.57 -9.30
N PHE A 215 23.53 9.87 -9.57
CA PHE A 215 24.69 10.42 -10.29
C PHE A 215 25.94 10.54 -9.43
N LEU A 216 25.84 11.24 -8.29
CA LEU A 216 26.98 11.48 -7.42
C LEU A 216 27.26 10.30 -6.48
N ARG A 217 26.29 9.43 -6.25
CA ARG A 217 26.37 8.26 -5.36
C ARG A 217 26.96 8.63 -3.98
N SER A 218 26.61 9.82 -3.49
CA SER A 218 27.20 10.41 -2.28
C SER A 218 26.26 10.29 -1.09
N ARG A 219 26.55 9.37 -0.19
CA ARG A 219 25.82 9.23 1.09
C ARG A 219 25.92 10.50 1.95
N VAL A 220 27.06 11.20 1.88
CA VAL A 220 27.27 12.44 2.64
C VAL A 220 26.27 13.52 2.19
N LEU A 221 26.08 13.68 0.88
CA LEU A 221 25.12 14.64 0.34
C LEU A 221 23.67 14.24 0.68
N VAL A 222 23.33 12.96 0.63
CA VAL A 222 22.02 12.45 1.05
C VAL A 222 21.76 12.80 2.52
N ARG A 223 22.70 12.46 3.42
CA ARG A 223 22.60 12.79 4.85
C ARG A 223 22.45 14.29 5.08
N LEU A 224 23.29 15.10 4.46
CA LEU A 224 23.26 16.56 4.61
C LEU A 224 21.93 17.15 4.12
N PHE A 225 21.42 16.67 2.99
CA PHE A 225 20.12 17.13 2.47
C PHE A 225 18.99 16.83 3.44
N PHE A 226 18.82 15.59 3.86
CA PHE A 226 17.71 15.21 4.72
C PHE A 226 17.83 15.75 6.14
N SER A 227 19.04 15.86 6.69
CA SER A 227 19.23 16.38 8.05
C SER A 227 19.13 17.91 8.17
N THR A 228 19.44 18.65 7.10
CA THR A 228 19.55 20.11 7.18
C THR A 228 18.71 20.87 6.16
N LEU A 229 18.71 20.50 4.88
CA LEU A 229 18.04 21.28 3.83
C LEU A 229 16.55 20.96 3.71
N MET A 230 16.19 19.68 3.73
CA MET A 230 14.80 19.24 3.57
C MET A 230 13.83 19.90 4.56
N PRO A 231 14.14 20.05 5.87
CA PRO A 231 13.24 20.74 6.80
C PRO A 231 12.85 22.17 6.39
N TRP A 232 13.76 22.88 5.70
CA TRP A 232 13.50 24.25 5.22
C TRP A 232 12.59 24.29 3.99
N THR A 233 12.49 23.19 3.25
CA THR A 233 11.60 23.09 2.08
C THR A 233 10.16 22.78 2.47
N VAL A 234 9.90 22.33 3.70
CA VAL A 234 8.58 21.90 4.15
C VAL A 234 7.79 23.07 4.71
N VAL A 235 6.66 23.40 4.07
CA VAL A 235 5.77 24.48 4.54
C VAL A 235 4.71 23.89 5.46
N THR A 236 4.77 24.23 6.74
CA THR A 236 3.91 23.71 7.80
C THR A 236 2.69 24.56 8.14
N SER A 237 2.68 25.81 7.66
CA SER A 237 1.63 26.80 7.97
C SER A 237 0.40 26.68 7.06
N TRP A 238 0.51 26.05 5.91
CA TRP A 238 -0.59 25.95 4.95
C TRP A 238 -1.61 24.88 5.35
N ARG A 239 -2.88 25.18 5.08
CA ARG A 239 -4.01 24.31 5.32
C ARG A 239 -4.89 24.26 4.06
N PRO A 240 -4.41 23.62 2.98
CA PRO A 240 -5.17 23.51 1.75
C PRO A 240 -6.43 22.64 1.94
N ILE A 241 -7.46 22.97 1.18
CA ILE A 241 -8.70 22.21 1.12
C ILE A 241 -8.98 21.90 -0.35
N ASP A 242 -9.10 20.63 -0.66
CA ASP A 242 -9.51 20.19 -2.00
C ASP A 242 -10.45 18.98 -1.92
N ARG A 243 -10.97 18.57 -3.07
CA ARG A 243 -11.77 17.36 -3.20
C ARG A 243 -10.90 16.13 -2.87
N SER A 244 -11.53 15.10 -2.33
CA SER A 244 -10.87 13.87 -1.93
C SER A 244 -10.07 13.21 -3.06
N ASP A 245 -10.57 13.23 -4.29
CA ASP A 245 -9.93 12.68 -5.49
C ASP A 245 -8.67 13.44 -5.94
N ARG A 246 -8.43 14.63 -5.39
CA ARG A 246 -7.21 15.43 -5.63
C ARG A 246 -6.30 15.47 -4.44
N GLN A 247 -6.86 15.50 -3.22
CA GLN A 247 -6.06 15.60 -2.00
C GLN A 247 -5.48 14.26 -1.54
N LEU A 248 -6.13 13.14 -1.90
CA LEU A 248 -5.73 11.79 -1.45
C LEU A 248 -4.97 10.99 -2.51
N VAL A 249 -4.89 11.47 -3.75
CA VAL A 249 -4.22 10.79 -4.86
C VAL A 249 -3.02 11.58 -5.37
N MET A 250 -2.11 10.89 -6.02
CA MET A 250 -0.99 11.52 -6.73
C MET A 250 -1.43 11.79 -8.18
N GLU A 251 -1.44 13.08 -8.58
CA GLU A 251 -1.81 13.47 -9.94
C GLU A 251 -0.75 13.11 -10.98
N HIS A 252 0.53 13.09 -10.56
CA HIS A 252 1.66 12.87 -11.45
C HIS A 252 2.58 11.77 -10.95
N GLU A 253 2.65 10.67 -11.67
CA GLU A 253 3.61 9.59 -11.42
C GLU A 253 4.89 9.84 -12.26
N LEU A 254 5.58 10.95 -12.00
CA LEU A 254 6.84 11.29 -12.68
C LEU A 254 8.00 10.41 -12.22
N PHE A 255 7.86 9.83 -11.07
CA PHE A 255 8.87 9.09 -10.35
C PHE A 255 8.63 7.58 -10.41
N ARG A 256 9.58 6.86 -10.98
CA ARG A 256 9.57 5.40 -10.99
C ARG A 256 10.37 4.87 -9.82
N HIS A 257 9.72 4.21 -8.92
CA HIS A 257 10.30 3.61 -7.72
C HIS A 257 9.98 2.11 -7.65
N VAL A 258 10.67 1.44 -6.76
CA VAL A 258 10.33 0.12 -6.24
C VAL A 258 10.05 0.27 -4.76
N GLU A 259 9.18 -0.57 -4.23
CA GLU A 259 8.68 -0.44 -2.88
C GLU A 259 8.50 -1.81 -2.24
N GLU A 260 8.96 -1.92 -0.99
CA GLU A 260 8.53 -2.93 -0.04
C GLU A 260 7.56 -2.27 0.92
N GLU A 261 6.41 -2.88 1.15
CA GLU A 261 5.39 -2.38 2.08
C GLU A 261 4.91 -3.51 2.97
N LEU A 262 5.06 -3.34 4.27
CA LEU A 262 4.79 -4.34 5.29
C LEU A 262 3.77 -3.82 6.28
N PHE A 263 2.81 -4.65 6.64
CA PHE A 263 1.73 -4.31 7.57
C PHE A 263 2.00 -4.92 8.94
N VAL A 264 1.99 -4.08 9.95
CA VAL A 264 2.07 -4.47 11.36
C VAL A 264 0.79 -4.07 12.09
N ARG A 265 0.45 -4.74 13.17
CA ARG A 265 -0.68 -4.37 14.01
C ARG A 265 -0.41 -3.07 14.75
N ARG A 266 -1.48 -2.36 15.13
CA ARG A 266 -1.36 -1.12 15.90
C ARG A 266 -0.54 -1.31 17.19
N SER A 267 -0.76 -2.41 17.89
CA SER A 267 -0.04 -2.75 19.12
C SER A 267 1.48 -2.90 18.91
N ASP A 268 1.89 -3.41 17.76
CA ASP A 268 3.28 -3.68 17.43
C ASP A 268 4.00 -2.47 16.81
N LEU A 269 3.25 -1.49 16.31
CA LEU A 269 3.80 -0.35 15.56
C LEU A 269 4.94 0.39 16.28
N PRO A 270 4.85 0.70 17.60
CA PRO A 270 5.93 1.42 18.27
C PRO A 270 7.26 0.64 18.26
N SER A 271 7.19 -0.66 18.51
CA SER A 271 8.35 -1.54 18.53
C SER A 271 8.90 -1.79 17.13
N ALA A 272 8.03 -1.98 16.15
CA ALA A 272 8.41 -2.16 14.75
C ALA A 272 9.09 -0.91 14.19
N MET A 273 8.58 0.29 14.48
CA MET A 273 9.20 1.54 14.03
C MET A 273 10.56 1.79 14.68
N ALA A 274 10.72 1.43 15.95
CA ALA A 274 12.03 1.52 16.62
C ALA A 274 13.05 0.56 15.98
N LEU A 275 12.65 -0.66 15.68
CA LEU A 275 13.49 -1.63 14.98
C LEU A 275 13.85 -1.14 13.56
N VAL A 276 12.89 -0.63 12.80
CA VAL A 276 13.15 -0.07 11.45
C VAL A 276 14.14 1.09 11.51
N GLU A 277 14.00 1.99 12.49
CA GLU A 277 14.95 3.10 12.68
C GLU A 277 16.36 2.57 12.99
N ASP A 278 16.50 1.63 13.91
CA ASP A 278 17.79 1.01 14.26
C ASP A 278 18.44 0.35 13.02
N LEU A 279 17.68 -0.41 12.24
CA LEU A 279 18.16 -1.07 11.02
C LEU A 279 18.56 -0.07 9.94
N LEU A 280 17.82 1.03 9.77
CA LEU A 280 18.20 2.11 8.87
C LEU A 280 19.52 2.77 9.26
N ARG A 281 19.74 2.97 10.56
CA ARG A 281 20.98 3.55 11.09
C ARG A 281 22.18 2.62 10.93
N VAL A 282 22.01 1.33 11.20
CA VAL A 282 23.04 0.31 10.97
C VAL A 282 23.41 0.18 9.50
N ALA A 283 22.40 0.21 8.62
CA ALA A 283 22.61 0.13 7.18
C ALA A 283 23.34 1.36 6.62
N ASP A 284 23.15 2.53 7.24
CA ASP A 284 23.82 3.76 6.83
C ASP A 284 25.21 3.90 7.45
N ASP A 285 25.41 3.54 8.73
CA ASP A 285 26.64 3.75 9.50
C ASP A 285 27.09 2.47 10.22
N ARG A 286 28.22 1.91 9.80
CA ARG A 286 28.84 0.71 10.41
C ARG A 286 29.23 0.88 11.87
N THR A 287 29.33 2.12 12.35
CA THR A 287 29.66 2.40 13.76
C THR A 287 28.44 2.40 14.66
N TRP A 288 27.25 2.49 14.09
CA TRP A 288 26.01 2.44 14.84
C TRP A 288 25.84 1.06 15.52
N ARG A 289 25.32 1.07 16.72
CA ARG A 289 25.01 -0.15 17.46
C ARG A 289 23.51 -0.22 17.67
N LEU A 290 22.94 -1.39 17.42
CA LEU A 290 21.53 -1.66 17.71
C LEU A 290 21.23 -1.41 19.18
N SER A 291 20.05 -0.94 19.47
CA SER A 291 19.54 -0.91 20.84
C SER A 291 19.47 -2.34 21.43
N GLU A 292 19.50 -2.44 22.75
CA GLU A 292 19.34 -3.73 23.43
C GLU A 292 18.03 -4.43 23.06
N ALA A 293 16.94 -3.64 22.96
CA ALA A 293 15.62 -4.14 22.56
C ALA A 293 15.64 -4.73 21.14
N SER A 294 16.18 -4.02 20.15
CA SER A 294 16.30 -4.51 18.78
C SER A 294 17.22 -5.72 18.68
N SER A 295 18.33 -5.73 19.41
CA SER A 295 19.26 -6.85 19.46
C SER A 295 18.60 -8.11 20.02
N GLU A 296 17.82 -7.98 21.09
CA GLU A 296 17.10 -9.10 21.68
C GLU A 296 15.99 -9.63 20.77
N GLN A 297 15.25 -8.76 20.10
CA GLN A 297 14.23 -9.16 19.13
C GLN A 297 14.84 -9.96 17.97
N LEU A 298 15.93 -9.46 17.37
CA LEU A 298 16.62 -10.14 16.28
C LEU A 298 17.24 -11.47 16.72
N ARG A 299 17.76 -11.55 17.96
CA ARG A 299 18.29 -12.80 18.53
C ARG A 299 17.21 -13.87 18.65
N ARG A 300 16.00 -13.52 19.11
CA ARG A 300 14.88 -14.47 19.26
C ARG A 300 14.46 -15.13 17.95
N VAL A 301 14.62 -14.43 16.83
CA VAL A 301 14.25 -14.94 15.50
C VAL A 301 15.45 -15.38 14.67
N GLY A 302 16.65 -15.44 15.27
CA GLY A 302 17.86 -15.94 14.64
C GLY A 302 18.50 -15.02 13.61
N LEU A 303 18.16 -13.72 13.59
CA LEU A 303 18.68 -12.76 12.62
C LEU A 303 19.80 -11.86 13.14
N LEU A 304 20.15 -11.93 14.43
CA LEU A 304 21.16 -11.03 15.00
C LEU A 304 22.55 -11.20 14.34
N GLY A 305 22.94 -12.43 13.99
CA GLY A 305 24.20 -12.70 13.31
C GLY A 305 24.28 -12.13 11.90
N ASP A 306 23.14 -12.07 11.22
CA ASP A 306 23.04 -11.64 9.83
C ASP A 306 23.00 -10.11 9.68
N VAL A 307 22.92 -9.35 10.79
CA VAL A 307 22.97 -7.87 10.78
C VAL A 307 24.24 -7.37 10.09
N SER A 308 25.35 -8.09 10.20
CA SER A 308 26.60 -7.75 9.52
C SER A 308 26.48 -7.65 8.00
N GLU A 309 25.50 -8.33 7.39
CA GLU A 309 25.25 -8.29 5.94
C GLU A 309 24.69 -6.93 5.47
N ILE A 310 24.01 -6.22 6.38
CA ILE A 310 23.43 -4.91 6.07
C ILE A 310 24.26 -3.74 6.60
N GLU A 311 25.26 -3.97 7.47
CA GLU A 311 26.10 -2.90 8.04
C GLU A 311 26.75 -2.04 6.96
N GLY A 312 26.39 -0.76 6.93
CA GLY A 312 26.91 0.21 5.98
C GLY A 312 26.61 -0.13 4.51
N CYS A 313 25.62 -0.99 4.23
CA CYS A 313 25.30 -1.37 2.86
C CYS A 313 24.44 -0.33 2.15
N TRP A 314 23.57 0.39 2.88
CA TRP A 314 22.52 1.24 2.30
C TRP A 314 22.33 2.54 3.05
N SER A 315 22.25 3.66 2.33
CA SER A 315 21.83 4.95 2.86
C SER A 315 20.46 5.30 2.30
N HIS A 316 19.44 5.22 3.14
CA HIS A 316 18.06 5.41 2.69
C HIS A 316 17.83 6.88 2.30
N HIS A 317 17.26 7.10 1.14
CA HIS A 317 17.11 8.43 0.53
C HIS A 317 15.66 8.82 0.25
N TYR A 318 14.75 8.19 1.00
CA TYR A 318 13.32 8.49 0.98
C TYR A 318 12.74 8.50 2.39
N PRO A 319 11.71 9.32 2.67
CA PRO A 319 10.95 9.19 3.89
C PRO A 319 10.22 7.85 3.95
N ILE A 320 10.25 7.21 5.12
CA ILE A 320 9.50 5.99 5.38
C ILE A 320 8.03 6.37 5.57
N CYS A 321 7.19 6.04 4.63
CA CYS A 321 5.76 6.34 4.69
C CYS A 321 5.03 5.31 5.55
N VAL A 322 4.21 5.80 6.47
CA VAL A 322 3.38 4.94 7.33
C VAL A 322 1.92 5.37 7.22
N ARG A 323 1.04 4.39 6.97
CA ARG A 323 -0.40 4.61 6.79
C ARG A 323 -1.20 3.67 7.68
N ARG A 324 -2.23 4.20 8.33
CA ARG A 324 -3.21 3.38 9.03
C ARG A 324 -4.19 2.77 8.04
N VAL A 325 -4.40 1.47 8.11
CA VAL A 325 -5.39 0.75 7.34
C VAL A 325 -6.34 0.05 8.31
N ARG A 326 -7.64 0.34 8.18
CA ARG A 326 -8.62 -0.27 9.07
C ARG A 326 -8.78 -1.75 8.78
N VAL A 327 -9.02 -2.50 9.84
CA VAL A 327 -9.26 -3.95 9.75
C VAL A 327 -10.41 -4.25 8.79
N ASP A 328 -10.26 -5.24 7.91
CA ASP A 328 -11.29 -5.69 6.99
C ASP A 328 -11.57 -7.21 7.14
N ASP A 329 -12.56 -7.68 6.40
CA ASP A 329 -13.05 -9.05 6.43
C ASP A 329 -12.65 -9.90 5.21
N ALA A 330 -11.84 -9.38 4.28
CA ALA A 330 -11.33 -10.20 3.18
C ALA A 330 -10.40 -11.29 3.71
N LEU A 331 -10.46 -12.51 3.15
CA LEU A 331 -9.77 -13.66 3.76
C LEU A 331 -8.24 -13.48 3.86
N ILE A 332 -7.65 -12.84 2.86
CA ILE A 332 -6.19 -12.70 2.76
C ILE A 332 -5.71 -11.26 2.51
N SER A 333 -6.52 -10.26 2.83
CA SER A 333 -6.01 -8.89 2.78
C SER A 333 -4.94 -8.69 3.87
N MET A 334 -4.06 -7.72 3.67
CA MET A 334 -3.02 -7.41 4.63
C MET A 334 -3.57 -6.93 5.98
N SER A 335 -4.77 -6.33 5.97
CA SER A 335 -5.46 -5.84 7.15
C SER A 335 -6.59 -6.73 7.63
N SER A 336 -6.69 -7.99 7.16
CA SER A 336 -7.74 -8.92 7.55
C SER A 336 -7.54 -9.48 8.96
N GLY A 337 -8.66 -9.77 9.61
CA GLY A 337 -8.72 -10.49 10.90
C GLY A 337 -8.29 -9.68 12.11
N GLY A 338 -8.82 -10.06 13.27
CA GLY A 338 -8.62 -9.34 14.52
C GLY A 338 -9.58 -8.17 14.68
N SER A 339 -9.31 -7.34 15.70
CA SER A 339 -10.16 -6.19 16.08
C SER A 339 -9.40 -4.85 16.05
N GLU A 340 -8.11 -4.87 15.78
CA GLU A 340 -7.28 -3.67 15.74
C GLU A 340 -6.86 -3.30 14.32
N ASP A 341 -6.63 -2.02 14.09
CA ASP A 341 -6.15 -1.49 12.82
C ASP A 341 -4.70 -1.92 12.54
N TRP A 342 -4.35 -1.92 11.27
CA TRP A 342 -3.01 -2.22 10.78
C TRP A 342 -2.32 -0.96 10.29
N TYR A 343 -0.99 -0.98 10.31
CA TYR A 343 -0.17 0.11 9.78
C TYR A 343 0.77 -0.45 8.72
N SER A 344 0.70 0.11 7.52
CA SER A 344 1.68 -0.17 6.49
C SER A 344 2.93 0.68 6.72
N ILE A 345 4.10 0.07 6.56
CA ILE A 345 5.43 0.70 6.62
C ILE A 345 6.06 0.50 5.25
N SER A 346 6.29 1.59 4.52
CA SER A 346 6.79 1.56 3.14
C SER A 346 8.25 1.97 3.05
N LEU A 347 9.09 1.07 2.54
CA LEU A 347 10.47 1.32 2.15
C LEU A 347 10.53 1.57 0.64
N ILE A 348 10.90 2.77 0.25
CA ILE A 348 10.90 3.20 -1.15
C ILE A 348 12.33 3.37 -1.64
N ASN A 349 12.63 2.87 -2.84
CA ASN A 349 13.88 3.08 -3.53
C ASN A 349 13.66 3.69 -4.91
N TYR A 350 14.43 4.71 -5.23
CA TYR A 350 14.42 5.35 -6.54
C TYR A 350 14.99 4.46 -7.65
N GLN A 351 15.99 3.67 -7.35
CA GLN A 351 16.66 2.80 -8.33
C GLN A 351 15.97 1.44 -8.43
N ARG A 352 15.55 1.06 -9.63
CA ARG A 352 14.90 -0.24 -9.88
C ARG A 352 15.79 -1.44 -9.58
N GLU A 353 17.11 -1.30 -9.71
CA GLU A 353 18.09 -2.38 -9.62
C GLU A 353 19.23 -1.99 -8.69
N SER A 354 18.93 -1.89 -7.39
CA SER A 354 19.93 -1.73 -6.35
C SER A 354 20.02 -3.01 -5.53
N ALA A 355 21.09 -3.77 -5.71
CA ALA A 355 21.35 -4.98 -4.91
C ALA A 355 21.43 -4.65 -3.42
N GLU A 356 21.98 -3.49 -3.09
CA GLU A 356 22.09 -3.00 -1.73
C GLU A 356 20.72 -2.72 -1.11
N PHE A 357 19.82 -2.10 -1.87
CA PHE A 357 18.46 -1.89 -1.40
C PHE A 357 17.73 -3.20 -1.16
N TRP A 358 17.81 -4.15 -2.08
CA TRP A 358 17.13 -5.44 -1.94
C TRP A 358 17.69 -6.27 -0.76
N ARG A 359 19.00 -6.16 -0.50
CA ARG A 359 19.61 -6.79 0.67
C ARG A 359 19.05 -6.16 1.95
N PHE A 360 19.05 -4.84 2.03
CA PHE A 360 18.52 -4.09 3.18
C PHE A 360 17.02 -4.35 3.38
N ALA A 361 16.19 -4.15 2.34
CA ALA A 361 14.75 -4.36 2.40
C ALA A 361 14.41 -5.82 2.74
N GLY A 362 15.12 -6.79 2.13
CA GLY A 362 14.93 -8.21 2.45
C GLY A 362 15.20 -8.54 3.89
N PHE A 363 16.23 -7.93 4.50
CA PHE A 363 16.51 -8.11 5.91
C PHE A 363 15.42 -7.47 6.79
N VAL A 364 14.99 -6.24 6.48
CA VAL A 364 13.90 -5.56 7.21
C VAL A 364 12.61 -6.37 7.08
N GLY A 365 12.29 -6.84 5.87
CA GLY A 365 11.13 -7.68 5.62
C GLY A 365 11.16 -8.96 6.45
N ALA A 366 12.27 -9.70 6.42
CA ALA A 366 12.44 -10.91 7.22
C ALA A 366 12.30 -10.62 8.72
N ALA A 367 12.91 -9.54 9.22
CA ALA A 367 12.82 -9.16 10.62
C ALA A 367 11.38 -8.84 11.05
N LEU A 368 10.67 -7.98 10.30
CA LEU A 368 9.29 -7.61 10.63
C LEU A 368 8.34 -8.81 10.53
N MET A 369 8.50 -9.66 9.50
CA MET A 369 7.66 -10.84 9.31
C MET A 369 7.89 -11.88 10.41
N ARG A 370 9.14 -12.14 10.82
CA ARG A 370 9.45 -13.12 11.87
C ARG A 370 9.11 -12.63 13.27
N ILE A 371 9.32 -11.34 13.58
CA ILE A 371 9.13 -10.79 14.93
C ILE A 371 7.67 -10.46 15.20
N TYR A 372 6.98 -9.83 14.24
CA TYR A 372 5.63 -9.28 14.44
C TYR A 372 4.55 -10.00 13.62
N GLY A 373 4.90 -11.01 12.84
CA GLY A 373 3.97 -11.61 11.89
C GLY A 373 3.50 -10.58 10.84
N ALA A 374 4.38 -9.65 10.46
CA ALA A 374 4.05 -8.62 9.50
C ALA A 374 3.61 -9.23 8.16
N ARG A 375 2.66 -8.58 7.49
CA ARG A 375 2.10 -9.03 6.22
C ARG A 375 2.59 -8.16 5.08
N PRO A 376 3.18 -8.73 4.03
CA PRO A 376 3.58 -7.95 2.87
C PRO A 376 2.38 -7.51 2.05
N HIS A 377 2.46 -6.32 1.45
CA HIS A 377 1.49 -5.90 0.44
C HIS A 377 1.62 -6.78 -0.80
N TRP A 378 0.57 -7.47 -1.18
CA TRP A 378 0.57 -8.44 -2.28
C TRP A 378 1.07 -7.90 -3.63
N GLY A 379 0.84 -6.64 -3.91
CA GLY A 379 1.29 -5.97 -5.14
C GLY A 379 2.71 -5.40 -5.07
N LYS A 380 3.39 -5.47 -3.92
CA LYS A 380 4.73 -4.92 -3.71
C LYS A 380 5.78 -6.03 -3.67
N TRP A 381 7.05 -5.64 -3.66
CA TRP A 381 8.11 -6.61 -3.46
C TRP A 381 8.21 -7.01 -1.98
N PHE A 382 8.58 -8.23 -1.71
CA PHE A 382 8.89 -8.76 -0.37
C PHE A 382 9.75 -10.03 -0.48
N PRO A 383 10.46 -10.45 0.60
CA PRO A 383 11.21 -11.68 0.64
C PRO A 383 10.27 -12.90 0.69
N GLU A 384 10.01 -13.53 -0.46
CA GLU A 384 9.02 -14.59 -0.63
C GLU A 384 9.23 -15.78 0.32
N GLY A 385 10.48 -16.13 0.64
CA GLY A 385 10.83 -17.21 1.55
C GLY A 385 10.41 -16.98 3.01
N GLU A 386 10.03 -15.76 3.38
CA GLU A 386 9.58 -15.41 4.73
C GLU A 386 8.05 -15.49 4.92
N LEU A 387 7.30 -15.69 3.84
CA LEU A 387 5.84 -15.82 3.94
C LEU A 387 5.46 -17.10 4.69
N ARG A 388 4.58 -16.98 5.69
CA ARG A 388 4.09 -18.08 6.52
C ARG A 388 2.57 -18.15 6.51
N LEU A 389 2.02 -19.35 6.65
CA LEU A 389 0.56 -19.59 6.75
C LEU A 389 -0.06 -18.85 7.93
N GLU A 390 0.61 -18.86 9.06
CA GLU A 390 0.14 -18.23 10.29
C GLU A 390 -0.04 -16.70 10.17
N HIS A 391 0.59 -16.07 9.18
CA HIS A 391 0.38 -14.65 8.92
C HIS A 391 -1.05 -14.35 8.45
N TYR A 392 -1.71 -15.32 7.82
CA TYR A 392 -3.07 -15.19 7.30
C TYR A 392 -3.96 -16.33 7.82
N PRO A 393 -4.66 -16.15 8.96
CA PRO A 393 -5.43 -17.23 9.60
C PRO A 393 -6.47 -17.90 8.70
N GLU A 394 -7.02 -17.16 7.73
CA GLU A 394 -8.05 -17.70 6.82
C GLU A 394 -7.47 -18.16 5.45
N LEU A 395 -6.14 -18.27 5.32
CA LEU A 395 -5.49 -18.68 4.06
C LEU A 395 -5.91 -20.11 3.66
N GLY A 396 -6.04 -21.03 4.59
CA GLY A 396 -6.53 -22.39 4.32
C GLY A 396 -7.91 -22.38 3.67
N ARG A 397 -8.84 -21.59 4.23
CA ARG A 397 -10.18 -21.42 3.70
C ARG A 397 -10.18 -20.75 2.31
N PHE A 398 -9.33 -19.75 2.13
CA PHE A 398 -9.12 -19.13 0.82
C PHE A 398 -8.65 -20.16 -0.22
N CYS A 399 -7.67 -21.01 0.11
CA CYS A 399 -7.17 -22.05 -0.78
C CYS A 399 -8.25 -23.06 -1.19
N GLU A 400 -9.15 -23.44 -0.27
CA GLU A 400 -10.28 -24.31 -0.58
C GLU A 400 -11.22 -23.68 -1.63
N LEU A 401 -11.58 -22.40 -1.45
CA LEU A 401 -12.45 -21.69 -2.37
C LEU A 401 -11.78 -21.49 -3.74
N VAL A 402 -10.48 -21.22 -3.77
CA VAL A 402 -9.71 -21.15 -5.02
C VAL A 402 -9.73 -22.47 -5.76
N ARG A 403 -9.49 -23.60 -5.07
CA ARG A 403 -9.55 -24.94 -5.71
C ARG A 403 -10.93 -25.26 -6.28
N HIS A 404 -11.98 -24.79 -5.62
CA HIS A 404 -13.35 -24.95 -6.14
C HIS A 404 -13.57 -24.15 -7.44
N CYS A 405 -13.06 -22.92 -7.50
CA CYS A 405 -13.20 -22.05 -8.68
C CYS A 405 -12.18 -22.37 -9.81
N ASP A 406 -11.11 -23.05 -9.49
CA ASP A 406 -10.01 -23.38 -10.43
C ASP A 406 -9.54 -24.83 -10.22
N PRO A 407 -10.38 -25.84 -10.49
CA PRO A 407 -10.03 -27.24 -10.26
C PRO A 407 -8.83 -27.70 -11.09
N ALA A 408 -8.65 -27.15 -12.29
CA ALA A 408 -7.54 -27.47 -13.18
C ALA A 408 -6.25 -26.68 -12.91
N GLY A 409 -6.24 -25.77 -11.95
CA GLY A 409 -5.07 -24.97 -11.59
C GLY A 409 -4.63 -23.98 -12.69
N VAL A 410 -5.56 -23.48 -13.49
CA VAL A 410 -5.26 -22.56 -14.60
C VAL A 410 -4.83 -21.20 -14.09
N PHE A 411 -5.51 -20.70 -13.05
CA PHE A 411 -5.25 -19.39 -12.43
C PHE A 411 -4.23 -19.46 -11.27
N ARG A 412 -3.95 -20.66 -10.76
CA ARG A 412 -3.01 -20.94 -9.67
C ARG A 412 -1.57 -21.14 -10.10
N ARG A 413 -1.18 -20.74 -11.31
CA ARG A 413 0.18 -20.94 -11.83
C ARG A 413 1.13 -19.84 -11.32
N GLY A 414 2.42 -20.16 -11.32
CA GLY A 414 3.47 -19.24 -10.87
C GLY A 414 3.42 -18.99 -9.37
N PHE A 415 3.61 -17.73 -8.96
CA PHE A 415 3.68 -17.33 -7.55
C PHE A 415 2.47 -17.75 -6.72
N VAL A 416 1.26 -17.58 -7.24
CA VAL A 416 0.04 -17.95 -6.49
C VAL A 416 0.00 -19.45 -6.16
N GLY A 417 0.43 -20.31 -7.09
CA GLY A 417 0.52 -21.74 -6.85
C GLY A 417 1.61 -22.15 -5.84
N GLN A 418 2.54 -21.25 -5.54
CA GLN A 418 3.58 -21.48 -4.52
C GLN A 418 3.17 -21.00 -3.13
N LEU A 419 2.03 -20.32 -3.02
CA LEU A 419 1.52 -19.94 -1.71
C LEU A 419 1.26 -21.19 -0.86
N PRO A 420 1.57 -21.11 0.45
CA PRO A 420 1.30 -22.24 1.35
C PRO A 420 -0.15 -22.70 1.26
N GLY A 421 -0.39 -24.00 1.09
CA GLY A 421 -1.72 -24.60 0.94
C GLY A 421 -2.33 -24.54 -0.46
N MET A 422 -1.66 -23.95 -1.46
CA MET A 422 -2.15 -23.92 -2.85
C MET A 422 -1.72 -25.12 -3.70
N SER A 423 -0.63 -25.76 -3.33
CA SER A 423 0.03 -26.83 -4.09
C SER A 423 -0.57 -28.23 -3.88
N GLU A 424 -1.61 -28.38 -3.05
CA GLU A 424 -2.28 -29.64 -2.76
C GLU A 424 -3.59 -29.82 -3.54
#